data_9d03753e5f621636c356f9558e68b3b2
#
_entry.id   9d03753e5f621636c356f9558e68b3b2
#
_cell.length_a   1.000
_cell.length_b   1.000
_cell.length_c   1.000
_cell.angle_alpha   90.00
_cell.angle_beta   90.00
_cell.angle_gamma   90.00
#
_symmetry.space_group_name_H-M   'P 1'
#
loop_
_entity.id
_entity.type
_entity.pdbx_description
1 polymer ?
#
loop_
_entity_poly.entity_id
_entity_poly.type
_entity_poly.pdbx_seq_one_letter_code
_entity_poly.pdbx_strand_id
1 'polypeptide(L)'
;MPTTLRIEHPITDYQTWRGAFDSFAAAREQAGVQQHRVLLPVDDERYVTVDLDFATVEAAQRFLAFLQTTVWSDPDRAPALVGAPRTRILSSP
;
A
#
# COMPACT_ATOMS: atom_id res chain seq x y z
N MET A 1 -19.00 7.86 -1.66
CA MET A 1 -18.63 7.14 -0.44
C MET A 1 -17.14 6.92 -0.42
N PRO A 2 -16.48 7.14 0.71
CA PRO A 2 -15.03 6.90 0.76
C PRO A 2 -14.71 5.43 0.54
N THR A 3 -13.67 5.20 -0.21
CA THR A 3 -13.17 3.88 -0.54
C THR A 3 -11.76 3.74 -0.01
N THR A 4 -11.49 2.65 0.68
CA THR A 4 -10.16 2.38 1.25
C THR A 4 -9.55 1.14 0.61
N LEU A 5 -8.36 1.27 0.08
CA LEU A 5 -7.53 0.12 -0.30
C LEU A 5 -6.67 -0.25 0.89
N ARG A 6 -6.94 -1.42 1.47
CA ARG A 6 -6.13 -1.96 2.57
C ARG A 6 -5.13 -2.95 2.03
N ILE A 7 -3.87 -2.76 2.38
CA ILE A 7 -2.75 -3.59 1.96
C ILE A 7 -2.01 -4.04 3.20
N GLU A 8 -1.73 -5.33 3.32
CA GLU A 8 -0.92 -5.81 4.44
C GLU A 8 0.00 -6.94 4.02
N HIS A 9 1.21 -6.94 4.56
CA HIS A 9 2.20 -7.98 4.26
C HIS A 9 3.36 -7.93 5.26
N PRO A 10 4.10 -9.05 5.38
CA PRO A 10 5.38 -9.04 6.10
C PRO A 10 6.41 -8.17 5.35
N ILE A 11 7.37 -7.67 6.08
CA ILE A 11 8.49 -6.88 5.55
C ILE A 11 9.80 -7.35 6.18
N THR A 12 10.92 -7.11 5.50
CA THR A 12 12.23 -7.45 6.05
C THR A 12 12.61 -6.53 7.21
N ASP A 13 12.38 -5.22 7.05
CA ASP A 13 12.53 -4.23 8.10
C ASP A 13 11.73 -2.97 7.73
N TYR A 14 11.34 -2.22 8.75
CA TYR A 14 10.47 -1.07 8.54
C TYR A 14 11.19 0.07 7.80
N GLN A 15 12.45 0.34 8.10
CA GLN A 15 13.12 1.49 7.49
C GLN A 15 13.30 1.32 5.99
N THR A 16 13.68 0.14 5.53
CA THR A 16 13.78 -0.16 4.10
C THR A 16 12.41 -0.03 3.43
N TRP A 17 11.38 -0.58 4.06
CA TRP A 17 10.02 -0.47 3.54
C TRP A 17 9.57 0.99 3.48
N ARG A 18 9.83 1.76 4.54
CA ARG A 18 9.40 3.17 4.62
C ARG A 18 10.08 4.02 3.54
N GLY A 19 11.36 3.78 3.29
CA GLY A 19 12.07 4.47 2.21
C GLY A 19 11.44 4.23 0.85
N ALA A 20 11.07 2.97 0.56
CA ALA A 20 10.37 2.63 -0.68
C ALA A 20 8.98 3.25 -0.71
N PHE A 21 8.23 3.19 0.39
CA PHE A 21 6.91 3.78 0.48
C PHE A 21 6.97 5.30 0.20
N ASP A 22 7.90 5.99 0.80
CA ASP A 22 8.06 7.44 0.62
C ASP A 22 8.45 7.79 -0.82
N SER A 23 9.22 6.94 -1.49
CA SER A 23 9.61 7.17 -2.89
C SER A 23 8.41 7.18 -3.85
N PHE A 24 7.29 6.59 -3.47
CA PHE A 24 6.07 6.56 -4.28
C PHE A 24 5.04 7.63 -3.88
N ALA A 25 5.44 8.64 -3.10
CA ALA A 25 4.52 9.70 -2.66
C ALA A 25 3.86 10.41 -3.85
N ALA A 26 4.62 10.76 -4.89
CA ALA A 26 4.08 11.41 -6.07
C ALA A 26 3.10 10.50 -6.84
N ALA A 27 3.41 9.21 -6.93
CA ALA A 27 2.52 8.24 -7.59
C ALA A 27 1.19 8.13 -6.85
N ARG A 28 1.22 8.12 -5.51
CA ARG A 28 -0.01 8.10 -4.70
C ARG A 28 -0.84 9.36 -4.95
N GLU A 29 -0.20 10.52 -4.96
CA GLU A 29 -0.89 11.78 -5.19
C GLU A 29 -1.55 11.80 -6.58
N GLN A 30 -0.82 11.39 -7.62
CA GLN A 30 -1.32 11.35 -8.98
C GLN A 30 -2.46 10.33 -9.15
N ALA A 31 -2.46 9.27 -8.38
CA ALA A 31 -3.51 8.25 -8.41
C ALA A 31 -4.78 8.69 -7.68
N GLY A 32 -4.75 9.81 -6.96
CA GLY A 32 -5.91 10.32 -6.26
C GLY A 32 -6.05 9.82 -4.83
N VAL A 33 -4.96 9.37 -4.22
CA VAL A 33 -4.97 9.01 -2.79
C VAL A 33 -5.20 10.28 -1.99
N GLN A 34 -6.32 10.32 -1.27
CA GLN A 34 -6.73 11.49 -0.47
C GLN A 34 -6.09 11.51 0.90
N GLN A 35 -5.87 10.31 1.45
CA GLN A 35 -5.35 10.14 2.80
C GLN A 35 -4.72 8.76 2.90
N HIS A 36 -3.70 8.63 3.73
CA HIS A 36 -3.12 7.31 3.99
C HIS A 36 -2.78 7.13 5.47
N ARG A 37 -2.74 5.88 5.90
CA ARG A 37 -2.27 5.50 7.23
C ARG A 37 -1.36 4.29 7.11
N VAL A 38 -0.29 4.31 7.89
CA VAL A 38 0.65 3.20 8.01
C VAL A 38 0.57 2.70 9.44
N LEU A 39 0.27 1.42 9.61
CA LEU A 39 0.10 0.80 10.93
C LEU A 39 0.95 -0.45 11.01
N LEU A 40 1.60 -0.63 12.14
CA LEU A 40 2.32 -1.86 12.44
C LEU A 40 1.65 -2.53 13.64
N PRO A 41 1.54 -3.87 13.64
CA PRO A 41 1.09 -4.56 14.87
C PRO A 41 2.01 -4.21 16.02
N VAL A 42 1.44 -4.04 17.23
CA VAL A 42 2.23 -3.65 18.40
C VAL A 42 3.24 -4.72 18.80
N ASP A 43 3.05 -5.95 18.36
CA ASP A 43 3.87 -7.10 18.68
C ASP A 43 4.71 -7.62 17.51
N ASP A 44 4.70 -6.92 16.35
CA ASP A 44 5.45 -7.38 15.17
C ASP A 44 5.93 -6.19 14.33
N GLU A 45 7.22 -5.89 14.40
CA GLU A 45 7.86 -4.82 13.64
C GLU A 45 8.10 -5.18 12.18
N ARG A 46 7.90 -6.44 11.80
CA ARG A 46 8.15 -6.95 10.45
C ARG A 46 6.87 -7.24 9.70
N TYR A 47 5.84 -6.50 10.01
CA TYR A 47 4.56 -6.58 9.34
C TYR A 47 4.00 -5.16 9.21
N VAL A 48 3.38 -4.86 8.09
CA VAL A 48 2.83 -3.53 7.85
C VAL A 48 1.41 -3.63 7.30
N THR A 49 0.56 -2.70 7.74
CA THR A 49 -0.77 -2.48 7.18
C THR A 49 -0.84 -1.05 6.67
N VAL A 50 -1.28 -0.87 5.44
CA VAL A 50 -1.43 0.44 4.81
C VAL A 50 -2.88 0.61 4.39
N ASP A 51 -3.49 1.72 4.77
CA ASP A 51 -4.81 2.11 4.30
C ASP A 51 -4.66 3.35 3.41
N LEU A 52 -5.15 3.25 2.17
CA LEU A 52 -5.14 4.34 1.19
C LEU A 52 -6.58 4.69 0.84
N ASP A 53 -6.97 5.94 1.07
CA ASP A 53 -8.33 6.40 0.80
C ASP A 53 -8.42 7.03 -0.58
N PHE A 54 -9.46 6.63 -1.32
CA PHE A 54 -9.76 7.12 -2.67
C PHE A 54 -11.21 7.62 -2.72
N ALA A 55 -11.49 8.47 -3.71
CA ALA A 55 -12.86 8.94 -3.93
C ALA A 55 -13.77 7.86 -4.50
N THR A 56 -13.22 6.91 -5.29
CA THR A 56 -14.02 5.90 -5.98
C THR A 56 -13.35 4.53 -5.92
N VAL A 57 -14.16 3.49 -6.11
CA VAL A 57 -13.67 2.10 -6.22
C VAL A 57 -12.75 1.96 -7.44
N GLU A 58 -13.10 2.58 -8.56
CA GLU A 58 -12.30 2.50 -9.78
C GLU A 58 -10.89 3.05 -9.60
N ALA A 59 -10.74 4.15 -8.87
CA ALA A 59 -9.42 4.71 -8.58
C ALA A 59 -8.60 3.75 -7.72
N ALA A 60 -9.21 3.14 -6.71
CA ALA A 60 -8.55 2.15 -5.88
C ALA A 60 -8.12 0.92 -6.69
N GLN A 61 -8.99 0.44 -7.58
CA GLN A 61 -8.68 -0.70 -8.44
C GLN A 61 -7.52 -0.42 -9.39
N ARG A 62 -7.47 0.78 -9.98
CA ARG A 62 -6.36 1.17 -10.86
C ARG A 62 -5.04 1.22 -10.12
N PHE A 63 -5.05 1.77 -8.91
CA PHE A 63 -3.82 1.84 -8.12
C PHE A 63 -3.36 0.45 -7.68
N LEU A 64 -4.28 -0.42 -7.29
CA LEU A 64 -3.96 -1.80 -6.95
C LEU A 64 -3.31 -2.51 -8.15
N ALA A 65 -3.85 -2.35 -9.35
CA ALA A 65 -3.27 -2.93 -10.56
C ALA A 65 -1.86 -2.41 -10.80
N PHE A 66 -1.61 -1.11 -10.60
CA PHE A 66 -0.28 -0.52 -10.69
C PHE A 66 0.69 -1.16 -9.70
N LEU A 67 0.28 -1.35 -8.45
CA LEU A 67 1.11 -2.01 -7.44
C LEU A 67 1.45 -3.43 -7.85
N GLN A 68 0.47 -4.19 -8.30
CA GLN A 68 0.65 -5.61 -8.67
C GLN A 68 1.55 -5.79 -9.88
N THR A 69 1.42 -4.93 -10.88
CA THR A 69 2.14 -5.09 -12.15
C THR A 69 3.48 -4.37 -12.17
N THR A 70 3.64 -3.28 -11.45
CA THR A 70 4.81 -2.40 -11.57
C THR A 70 5.68 -2.40 -10.31
N VAL A 71 5.07 -2.38 -9.13
CA VAL A 71 5.82 -2.22 -7.87
C VAL A 71 6.17 -3.57 -7.27
N TRP A 72 5.19 -4.41 -7.01
CA TRP A 72 5.40 -5.67 -6.30
C TRP A 72 6.05 -6.76 -7.14
N SER A 73 6.03 -6.61 -8.45
CA SER A 73 6.72 -7.53 -9.36
C SER A 73 8.21 -7.20 -9.52
N ASP A 74 8.66 -6.08 -8.98
CA ASP A 74 10.04 -5.58 -9.14
C ASP A 74 10.71 -5.47 -7.75
N PRO A 75 11.70 -6.34 -7.45
CA PRO A 75 12.40 -6.29 -6.16
C PRO A 75 13.11 -4.97 -5.89
N ASP A 76 13.50 -4.24 -6.93
CA ASP A 76 14.15 -2.95 -6.78
C ASP A 76 13.17 -1.86 -6.32
N ARG A 77 11.91 -2.01 -6.65
CA ARG A 77 10.84 -1.06 -6.26
C ARG A 77 10.18 -1.44 -4.94
N ALA A 78 10.22 -2.72 -4.59
CA ALA A 78 9.65 -3.23 -3.35
C ALA A 78 10.70 -4.08 -2.59
N PRO A 79 11.81 -3.46 -2.15
CA PRO A 79 12.96 -4.21 -1.62
C PRO A 79 12.67 -4.90 -0.29
N ALA A 80 11.72 -4.40 0.48
CA ALA A 80 11.40 -4.96 1.80
C ALA A 80 10.21 -5.93 1.77
N LEU A 81 9.61 -6.15 0.61
CA LEU A 81 8.42 -7.00 0.48
C LEU A 81 8.78 -8.46 0.73
N VAL A 82 8.02 -9.12 1.60
CA VAL A 82 8.12 -10.55 1.87
C VAL A 82 6.80 -11.20 1.49
N GLY A 83 6.83 -12.14 0.56
CA GLY A 83 5.65 -12.85 0.10
C GLY A 83 4.69 -11.98 -0.71
N ALA A 84 3.46 -12.45 -0.86
CA ALA A 84 2.43 -11.74 -1.61
C ALA A 84 1.59 -10.86 -0.67
N PRO A 85 1.40 -9.58 -0.97
CA PRO A 85 0.54 -8.72 -0.17
C PRO A 85 -0.91 -9.21 -0.16
N ARG A 86 -1.57 -9.06 0.98
CA ARG A 86 -3.02 -9.21 1.09
C ARG A 86 -3.65 -7.86 0.84
N THR A 87 -4.69 -7.84 0.02
CA THR A 87 -5.36 -6.58 -0.33
C THR A 87 -6.87 -6.73 -0.22
N ARG A 88 -7.53 -5.64 0.16
CA ARG A 88 -8.98 -5.52 0.16
C ARG A 88 -9.36 -4.10 -0.22
N ILE A 89 -10.42 -3.98 -1.00
CA ILE A 89 -11.04 -2.69 -1.27
C ILE A 89 -12.31 -2.63 -0.44
N LEU A 90 -12.37 -1.61 0.42
CA LEU A 90 -13.42 -1.45 1.42
C LEU A 90 -14.17 -0.15 1.15
N SER A 91 -15.48 -0.15 1.34
CA SER A 91 -16.25 1.08 1.25
C SER A 91 -17.15 1.21 2.48
N SER A 92 -17.41 2.46 2.88
CA SER A 92 -18.34 2.71 3.97
C SER A 92 -19.77 2.37 3.54
N PRO A 93 -20.54 1.68 4.40
CA PRO A 93 -21.93 1.35 4.08
C PRO A 93 -22.83 2.59 4.05
#